data_80b98b06f674ca861451abfe34eb837c
#
_entry.id   80b98b06f674ca861451abfe34eb837c
#
_cell.length_a   1.000
_cell.length_b   1.000
_cell.length_c   1.000
_cell.angle_alpha   90.00
_cell.angle_beta   90.00
_cell.angle_gamma   90.00
#
_symmetry.space_group_name_H-M   'P 1'
#
loop_
_entity.id
_entity.type
_entity.pdbx_description
1 polymer ?
#
loop_
_entity_poly.entity_id
_entity_poly.type
_entity_poly.pdbx_seq_one_letter_code
_entity_poly.pdbx_strand_id
1 'polypeptide(L)'
;MSQHPTRTSPRRLRALLVVGALAAFPVAFAACGDDESATSTTGSTPESSTTSAPAATTAPVVSDGWIRAASAGGNSAAYMVITAGPGGDALVSAAIPEGLAAEVQLHETTTGGSGGTMDGMDGMDGGGSSGMMSMRQVPEIPVPADGSVALEPGGYHVMILDLKQDLTAGQTVPVTLTFSSGATTTVDAEVRAG
;
A
#
# COMPACT_ATOMS: atom_id res chain seq x y z
N MET A 1 40.91 1.76 41.06
CA MET A 1 40.06 2.94 41.19
C MET A 1 40.36 3.85 40.02
N SER A 2 39.53 3.80 38.96
CA SER A 2 39.64 4.69 37.81
C SER A 2 38.26 5.14 37.46
N GLN A 3 37.97 6.42 37.63
CA GLN A 3 36.70 7.06 37.37
C GLN A 3 36.70 7.58 35.94
N HIS A 4 35.67 7.20 35.19
CA HIS A 4 35.38 7.77 33.86
C HIS A 4 34.42 8.97 33.99
N PRO A 5 34.74 10.11 33.38
CA PRO A 5 33.83 11.27 33.39
C PRO A 5 32.69 11.10 32.40
N THR A 6 31.48 11.35 32.87
CA THR A 6 30.25 11.48 32.09
C THR A 6 30.26 12.73 31.22
N ARG A 7 30.19 12.58 29.91
CA ARG A 7 30.06 13.67 28.95
C ARG A 7 28.58 13.98 28.73
N THR A 8 28.12 15.06 29.31
CA THR A 8 26.81 15.64 29.07
C THR A 8 26.83 16.49 27.79
N SER A 9 26.09 16.13 26.78
CA SER A 9 25.90 16.94 25.57
C SER A 9 24.70 17.86 25.71
N PRO A 10 24.81 19.16 25.36
CA PRO A 10 23.68 20.10 25.42
C PRO A 10 22.76 19.95 24.21
N ARG A 11 21.47 19.77 24.50
CA ARG A 11 20.37 19.86 23.55
C ARG A 11 20.32 21.27 22.95
N ARG A 12 20.53 21.39 21.66
CA ARG A 12 20.27 22.61 20.92
C ARG A 12 18.81 22.64 20.47
N LEU A 13 18.02 23.40 21.20
CA LEU A 13 16.67 23.81 20.82
C LEU A 13 16.79 24.78 19.64
N ARG A 14 16.33 24.42 18.47
CA ARG A 14 16.12 25.34 17.34
C ARG A 14 14.62 25.56 17.18
N ALA A 15 14.16 26.68 17.71
CA ALA A 15 12.87 27.23 17.39
C ALA A 15 12.95 27.90 16.00
N LEU A 16 12.14 27.45 15.05
CA LEU A 16 11.92 28.12 13.77
C LEU A 16 10.52 28.71 13.81
N LEU A 17 10.48 30.03 13.95
CA LEU A 17 9.32 30.88 13.74
C LEU A 17 9.11 31.00 12.22
N VAL A 18 8.01 30.50 11.68
CA VAL A 18 7.55 30.85 10.34
C VAL A 18 6.33 31.73 10.47
N VAL A 19 6.53 33.00 10.11
CA VAL A 19 5.50 34.04 10.00
C VAL A 19 4.73 33.81 8.70
N GLY A 20 3.41 33.60 8.81
CA GLY A 20 2.52 33.46 7.68
C GLY A 20 2.15 34.82 7.06
N ALA A 21 2.11 34.88 5.73
CA ALA A 21 1.52 35.95 4.96
C ALA A 21 0.18 35.51 4.38
N LEU A 22 -0.91 36.10 4.87
CA LEU A 22 -2.24 36.04 4.26
C LEU A 22 -2.25 36.87 2.98
N ALA A 23 -2.59 36.29 1.85
CA ALA A 23 -2.97 37.00 0.63
C ALA A 23 -4.44 36.70 0.32
N ALA A 24 -5.31 37.67 0.54
CA ALA A 24 -6.72 37.67 0.14
C ALA A 24 -6.84 38.16 -1.30
N PHE A 25 -7.45 37.36 -2.19
CA PHE A 25 -7.87 37.84 -3.50
C PHE A 25 -9.42 37.88 -3.56
N PRO A 26 -10.03 39.03 -3.88
CA PRO A 26 -11.43 39.12 -4.22
C PRO A 26 -11.59 38.92 -5.74
N VAL A 27 -12.38 37.97 -6.17
CA VAL A 27 -12.89 37.85 -7.56
C VAL A 27 -14.29 38.46 -7.59
N ALA A 28 -14.41 39.58 -8.30
CA ALA A 28 -15.68 40.18 -8.62
C ALA A 28 -16.23 39.57 -9.92
N PHE A 29 -17.45 39.10 -9.88
CA PHE A 29 -18.28 38.81 -11.07
C PHE A 29 -19.29 39.90 -11.25
N ALA A 30 -19.23 40.62 -12.36
CA ALA A 30 -20.29 41.44 -12.93
C ALA A 30 -20.66 40.76 -14.26
N ALA A 31 -21.86 40.38 -14.49
CA ALA A 31 -23.13 40.98 -14.82
C ALA A 31 -23.43 41.05 -16.32
N CYS A 32 -24.54 40.45 -16.65
CA CYS A 32 -25.55 40.83 -17.68
C CYS A 32 -25.14 40.97 -19.14
N GLY A 33 -25.92 40.29 -19.97
CA GLY A 33 -26.10 40.52 -21.39
C GLY A 33 -27.27 39.70 -21.91
N ASP A 34 -28.52 40.26 -21.84
CA ASP A 34 -29.64 39.86 -22.63
C ASP A 34 -29.36 40.19 -24.09
N ASP A 35 -29.66 39.32 -25.00
CA ASP A 35 -30.24 39.71 -26.29
C ASP A 35 -30.99 38.54 -26.96
N GLU A 36 -32.26 38.76 -27.23
CA GLU A 36 -33.15 37.92 -28.01
C GLU A 36 -32.79 37.98 -29.50
N SER A 37 -32.80 36.88 -30.20
CA SER A 37 -33.49 36.82 -31.51
C SER A 37 -33.64 35.37 -31.98
N ALA A 38 -34.88 35.10 -32.32
CA ALA A 38 -35.40 33.87 -32.88
C ALA A 38 -34.80 33.56 -34.26
N THR A 39 -34.65 32.28 -34.63
CA THR A 39 -35.37 31.64 -35.75
C THR A 39 -34.80 30.25 -36.08
N SER A 40 -35.67 29.24 -35.96
CA SER A 40 -35.86 28.08 -36.85
C SER A 40 -34.83 26.98 -36.99
N THR A 41 -35.24 25.81 -36.47
CA THR A 41 -35.34 24.52 -37.20
C THR A 41 -34.05 23.84 -37.65
N THR A 42 -33.66 22.79 -36.98
CA THR A 42 -33.62 21.42 -37.53
C THR A 42 -33.27 20.46 -36.42
N GLY A 43 -34.05 19.38 -36.26
CA GLY A 43 -33.88 18.38 -35.24
C GLY A 43 -32.55 17.70 -35.33
N SER A 44 -31.83 17.75 -34.22
CA SER A 44 -30.79 16.80 -33.89
C SER A 44 -31.17 16.22 -32.54
N THR A 45 -31.56 14.99 -32.55
CA THR A 45 -31.73 14.14 -31.39
C THR A 45 -30.48 14.30 -30.47
N PRO A 46 -30.63 14.73 -29.22
CA PRO A 46 -29.50 14.65 -28.31
C PRO A 46 -29.25 13.17 -28.06
N GLU A 47 -28.16 12.66 -28.61
CA GLU A 47 -27.52 11.45 -28.07
C GLU A 47 -27.29 11.70 -26.58
N SER A 48 -28.10 11.03 -25.76
CA SER A 48 -27.87 10.94 -24.34
C SER A 48 -26.53 10.21 -24.15
N SER A 49 -25.46 10.98 -24.13
CA SER A 49 -24.21 10.53 -23.57
C SER A 49 -24.48 10.26 -22.10
N THR A 50 -24.84 9.01 -21.80
CA THR A 50 -24.79 8.49 -20.43
C THR A 50 -23.34 8.52 -20.02
N THR A 51 -22.91 9.65 -19.49
CA THR A 51 -21.70 9.70 -18.65
C THR A 51 -22.04 8.82 -17.47
N SER A 52 -21.60 7.56 -17.54
CA SER A 52 -21.59 6.67 -16.40
C SER A 52 -20.74 7.37 -15.34
N ALA A 53 -21.40 7.94 -14.33
CA ALA A 53 -20.70 8.41 -13.16
C ALA A 53 -19.85 7.23 -12.65
N PRO A 54 -18.56 7.43 -12.34
CA PRO A 54 -17.77 6.36 -11.74
C PRO A 54 -18.53 5.90 -10.49
N ALA A 55 -18.85 4.62 -10.44
CA ALA A 55 -19.44 4.02 -9.24
C ALA A 55 -18.54 4.43 -8.09
N ALA A 56 -19.10 5.00 -7.05
CA ALA A 56 -18.35 5.39 -5.86
C ALA A 56 -17.67 4.11 -5.33
N THR A 57 -16.40 3.95 -5.65
CA THR A 57 -15.60 2.80 -5.21
C THR A 57 -15.41 2.98 -3.71
N THR A 58 -16.15 2.22 -2.92
CA THR A 58 -15.95 2.18 -1.48
C THR A 58 -14.53 1.69 -1.24
N ALA A 59 -13.74 2.47 -0.51
CA ALA A 59 -12.36 2.06 -0.20
C ALA A 59 -12.35 0.67 0.44
N PRO A 60 -11.40 -0.21 0.06
CA PRO A 60 -11.28 -1.52 0.64
C PRO A 60 -11.09 -1.46 2.17
N VAL A 61 -11.71 -2.39 2.87
CA VAL A 61 -11.59 -2.55 4.32
C VAL A 61 -10.41 -3.45 4.62
N VAL A 62 -9.57 -3.04 5.57
CA VAL A 62 -8.40 -3.81 6.00
C VAL A 62 -8.57 -4.22 7.46
N SER A 63 -8.34 -5.47 7.77
CA SER A 63 -8.45 -6.05 9.11
C SER A 63 -7.27 -6.98 9.43
N ASP A 64 -7.16 -7.34 10.71
CA ASP A 64 -6.20 -8.34 11.22
C ASP A 64 -4.74 -8.04 10.86
N GLY A 65 -4.38 -6.74 10.81
CA GLY A 65 -3.02 -6.30 10.48
C GLY A 65 -2.00 -6.71 11.56
N TRP A 66 -0.95 -7.41 11.14
CA TRP A 66 0.18 -7.70 12.01
C TRP A 66 1.50 -7.75 11.22
N ILE A 67 2.60 -7.53 11.92
CA ILE A 67 3.95 -7.52 11.37
C ILE A 67 4.80 -8.51 12.17
N ARG A 68 5.65 -9.26 11.50
CA ARG A 68 6.60 -10.15 12.17
C ARG A 68 7.72 -9.36 12.83
N ALA A 69 8.03 -9.68 14.09
CA ALA A 69 9.17 -9.10 14.79
C ALA A 69 10.50 -9.40 14.06
N ALA A 70 11.38 -8.41 13.98
CA ALA A 70 12.69 -8.55 13.36
C ALA A 70 13.64 -7.46 13.86
N SER A 71 14.95 -7.73 13.81
CA SER A 71 15.98 -6.77 14.22
C SER A 71 16.36 -5.80 13.10
N ALA A 72 16.90 -4.66 13.46
CA ALA A 72 17.50 -3.71 12.55
C ALA A 72 18.53 -4.38 11.62
N GLY A 73 18.57 -3.93 10.36
CA GLY A 73 19.36 -4.55 9.29
C GLY A 73 18.77 -5.83 8.71
N GLY A 74 17.67 -6.35 9.29
CA GLY A 74 16.95 -7.51 8.79
C GLY A 74 15.73 -7.12 7.94
N ASN A 75 14.98 -8.14 7.53
CA ASN A 75 13.74 -8.01 6.81
C ASN A 75 12.58 -8.52 7.65
N SER A 76 11.41 -7.93 7.42
CA SER A 76 10.15 -8.33 8.03
C SER A 76 9.05 -8.46 6.98
N ALA A 77 7.87 -8.89 7.41
CA ALA A 77 6.71 -8.97 6.57
C ALA A 77 5.45 -8.55 7.34
N ALA A 78 4.55 -7.84 6.65
CA ALA A 78 3.24 -7.50 7.17
C ALA A 78 2.17 -8.36 6.49
N TYR A 79 1.18 -8.72 7.29
CA TYR A 79 0.07 -9.61 6.94
C TYR A 79 -1.24 -8.98 7.37
N MET A 80 -2.30 -9.19 6.60
CA MET A 80 -3.62 -8.63 6.85
C MET A 80 -4.67 -9.23 5.94
N VAL A 81 -5.92 -8.95 6.19
CA VAL A 81 -7.03 -9.30 5.28
C VAL A 81 -7.56 -8.01 4.65
N ILE A 82 -7.68 -8.01 3.33
CA ILE A 82 -8.21 -6.88 2.55
C ILE A 82 -9.51 -7.35 1.90
N THR A 83 -10.59 -6.61 2.14
CA THR A 83 -11.93 -6.88 1.59
C THR A 83 -12.34 -5.72 0.69
N ALA A 84 -12.69 -5.99 -0.54
CA ALA A 84 -13.19 -5.00 -1.48
C ALA A 84 -14.71 -5.04 -1.59
N GLY A 85 -15.29 -3.93 -2.05
CA GLY A 85 -16.70 -3.84 -2.40
C GLY A 85 -17.01 -4.44 -3.78
N PRO A 86 -18.21 -4.16 -4.33
CA PRO A 86 -18.73 -4.80 -5.56
C PRO A 86 -17.87 -4.60 -6.81
N GLY A 87 -17.04 -3.57 -6.84
CA GLY A 87 -16.13 -3.30 -7.97
C GLY A 87 -14.82 -4.08 -7.93
N GLY A 88 -14.49 -4.72 -6.80
CA GLY A 88 -13.14 -5.20 -6.58
C GLY A 88 -12.13 -4.05 -6.50
N ASP A 89 -10.84 -4.37 -6.33
CA ASP A 89 -9.73 -3.42 -6.40
C ASP A 89 -8.40 -4.19 -6.56
N ALA A 90 -7.28 -3.49 -6.57
CA ALA A 90 -5.97 -4.11 -6.45
C ALA A 90 -5.08 -3.28 -5.52
N LEU A 91 -4.36 -3.92 -4.61
CA LEU A 91 -3.34 -3.27 -3.81
C LEU A 91 -2.11 -3.06 -4.69
N VAL A 92 -1.72 -1.80 -4.91
CA VAL A 92 -0.59 -1.44 -5.78
C VAL A 92 0.63 -0.95 -5.01
N SER A 93 0.45 -0.52 -3.77
CA SER A 93 1.56 -0.04 -2.93
C SER A 93 1.24 -0.16 -1.45
N ALA A 94 2.28 -0.34 -0.65
CA ALA A 94 2.21 -0.25 0.79
C ALA A 94 3.35 0.64 1.31
N ALA A 95 3.11 1.35 2.40
CA ALA A 95 4.09 2.21 3.04
C ALA A 95 4.00 2.08 4.56
N ILE A 96 5.12 2.29 5.24
CA ILE A 96 5.25 2.40 6.69
C ILE A 96 5.90 3.74 7.04
N PRO A 97 5.92 4.19 8.31
CA PRO A 97 6.56 5.43 8.70
C PRO A 97 8.00 5.54 8.20
N GLU A 98 8.36 6.73 7.70
CA GLU A 98 9.71 7.02 7.23
C GLU A 98 10.76 6.74 8.30
N GLY A 99 11.90 6.19 7.88
CA GLY A 99 13.01 5.85 8.77
C GLY A 99 12.84 4.53 9.53
N LEU A 100 11.77 3.77 9.30
CA LEU A 100 11.59 2.46 9.89
C LEU A 100 12.24 1.35 9.04
N ALA A 101 12.19 1.46 7.72
CA ALA A 101 12.85 0.56 6.78
C ALA A 101 13.36 1.33 5.55
N ALA A 102 14.15 0.69 4.71
CA ALA A 102 14.62 1.29 3.47
C ALA A 102 13.60 1.18 2.35
N GLU A 103 12.87 0.07 2.28
CA GLU A 103 11.94 -0.22 1.19
C GLU A 103 10.78 -1.11 1.67
N VAL A 104 9.63 -0.94 1.02
CA VAL A 104 8.44 -1.76 1.19
C VAL A 104 7.99 -2.26 -0.18
N GLN A 105 7.76 -3.56 -0.31
CA GLN A 105 7.41 -4.21 -1.57
C GLN A 105 6.23 -5.15 -1.38
N LEU A 106 5.46 -5.38 -2.46
CA LEU A 106 4.43 -6.43 -2.51
C LEU A 106 5.06 -7.72 -3.02
N HIS A 107 4.90 -8.81 -2.30
CA HIS A 107 5.49 -10.09 -2.65
C HIS A 107 4.43 -11.21 -2.66
N GLU A 108 4.74 -12.25 -3.44
CA GLU A 108 4.02 -13.51 -3.46
C GLU A 108 5.00 -14.65 -3.19
N THR A 109 4.63 -15.56 -2.31
CA THR A 109 5.34 -16.82 -2.14
C THR A 109 4.68 -17.87 -3.03
N THR A 110 5.46 -18.49 -3.90
CA THR A 110 5.02 -19.62 -4.72
C THR A 110 5.75 -20.87 -4.27
N THR A 111 5.02 -21.93 -4.03
CA THR A 111 5.63 -23.26 -3.90
C THR A 111 6.07 -23.66 -5.29
N GLY A 112 7.38 -23.74 -5.53
CA GLY A 112 7.94 -24.07 -6.82
C GLY A 112 7.54 -25.49 -7.24
N GLY A 113 6.44 -25.61 -7.96
CA GLY A 113 6.26 -26.69 -8.89
C GLY A 113 7.17 -26.38 -10.07
N SER A 114 8.22 -27.14 -10.29
CA SER A 114 8.99 -27.16 -11.53
C SER A 114 8.07 -27.52 -12.69
N GLY A 115 7.36 -26.53 -13.22
CA GLY A 115 6.69 -26.59 -14.50
C GLY A 115 7.62 -26.15 -15.62
N GLY A 116 8.83 -26.65 -15.63
CA GLY A 116 9.69 -26.66 -16.81
C GLY A 116 9.54 -28.02 -17.44
N THR A 117 8.75 -28.14 -18.52
CA THR A 117 8.82 -29.25 -19.45
C THR A 117 10.23 -29.30 -20.03
N MET A 118 11.12 -30.01 -19.36
CA MET A 118 12.32 -30.57 -19.99
C MET A 118 11.91 -31.93 -20.53
N ASP A 119 11.56 -31.93 -21.84
CA ASP A 119 11.47 -33.15 -22.63
C ASP A 119 12.82 -33.88 -22.57
N GLY A 120 12.83 -35.11 -22.05
CA GLY A 120 13.89 -36.07 -22.23
C GLY A 120 15.02 -36.07 -21.20
N MET A 121 14.83 -36.79 -20.08
CA MET A 121 15.85 -37.66 -19.49
C MET A 121 15.16 -38.61 -18.50
N ASP A 122 14.94 -39.82 -18.93
CA ASP A 122 14.61 -40.96 -18.08
C ASP A 122 15.74 -41.28 -17.09
N GLY A 123 15.37 -41.43 -15.84
CA GLY A 123 16.11 -42.25 -14.87
C GLY A 123 16.99 -41.49 -13.89
N MET A 124 16.41 -41.14 -12.71
CA MET A 124 17.03 -41.46 -11.40
C MET A 124 15.99 -41.24 -10.30
N ASP A 125 15.60 -42.34 -9.75
CA ASP A 125 14.81 -42.50 -8.53
C ASP A 125 15.55 -41.89 -7.32
N GLY A 126 14.83 -41.15 -6.46
CA GLY A 126 15.26 -40.98 -5.07
C GLY A 126 15.72 -39.59 -4.66
N GLY A 127 14.79 -38.74 -4.28
CA GLY A 127 15.11 -37.53 -3.53
C GLY A 127 13.88 -36.63 -3.42
N GLY A 128 13.20 -36.66 -2.28
CA GLY A 128 12.02 -35.82 -2.04
C GLY A 128 12.33 -34.35 -2.37
N SER A 129 11.79 -33.86 -3.48
CA SER A 129 11.72 -32.45 -3.79
C SER A 129 10.81 -31.80 -2.76
N SER A 130 11.36 -31.39 -1.62
CA SER A 130 10.76 -30.36 -0.81
C SER A 130 10.61 -29.17 -1.74
N GLY A 131 9.39 -28.89 -2.19
CA GLY A 131 9.10 -27.78 -3.09
C GLY A 131 9.77 -26.51 -2.55
N MET A 132 10.78 -26.03 -3.25
CA MET A 132 11.47 -24.79 -2.84
C MET A 132 10.47 -23.66 -2.90
N MET A 133 10.13 -23.09 -1.73
CA MET A 133 9.34 -21.88 -1.67
C MET A 133 10.16 -20.75 -2.26
N SER A 134 9.64 -20.12 -3.29
CA SER A 134 10.24 -18.95 -3.93
C SER A 134 9.37 -17.73 -3.67
N MET A 135 9.98 -16.63 -3.26
CA MET A 135 9.31 -15.34 -3.11
C MET A 135 9.65 -14.48 -4.32
N ARG A 136 8.63 -13.83 -4.87
CA ARG A 136 8.81 -12.87 -5.97
C ARG A 136 8.06 -11.59 -5.68
N GLN A 137 8.63 -10.47 -6.09
CA GLN A 137 7.91 -9.20 -6.09
C GLN A 137 6.80 -9.22 -7.14
N VAL A 138 5.65 -8.66 -6.78
CA VAL A 138 4.51 -8.48 -7.67
C VAL A 138 4.17 -7.00 -7.79
N PRO A 139 3.70 -6.54 -8.96
CA PRO A 139 3.33 -5.14 -9.15
C PRO A 139 2.04 -4.76 -8.41
N GLU A 140 1.17 -5.75 -8.20
CA GLU A 140 -0.12 -5.57 -7.54
C GLU A 140 -0.63 -6.89 -6.95
N ILE A 141 -1.55 -6.77 -5.99
CA ILE A 141 -2.28 -7.91 -5.41
C ILE A 141 -3.77 -7.68 -5.66
N PRO A 142 -4.42 -8.51 -6.51
CA PRO A 142 -5.84 -8.33 -6.84
C PRO A 142 -6.73 -8.67 -5.65
N VAL A 143 -7.74 -7.81 -5.40
CA VAL A 143 -8.80 -8.03 -4.42
C VAL A 143 -10.10 -8.23 -5.18
N PRO A 144 -10.71 -9.43 -5.15
CA PRO A 144 -11.88 -9.73 -5.95
C PRO A 144 -13.10 -8.88 -5.53
N ALA A 145 -14.00 -8.66 -6.49
CA ALA A 145 -15.27 -7.98 -6.22
C ALA A 145 -16.10 -8.74 -5.19
N ASP A 146 -16.65 -8.02 -4.22
CA ASP A 146 -17.40 -8.57 -3.08
C ASP A 146 -16.65 -9.67 -2.32
N GLY A 147 -15.32 -9.67 -2.41
CA GLY A 147 -14.46 -10.69 -1.85
C GLY A 147 -13.31 -10.14 -1.03
N SER A 148 -12.47 -11.04 -0.57
CA SER A 148 -11.28 -10.71 0.20
C SER A 148 -10.05 -11.44 -0.30
N VAL A 149 -8.89 -10.86 -0.05
CA VAL A 149 -7.58 -11.49 -0.18
C VAL A 149 -6.89 -11.48 1.18
N ALA A 150 -6.35 -12.63 1.57
CA ALA A 150 -5.52 -12.74 2.76
C ALA A 150 -4.05 -12.59 2.36
N LEU A 151 -3.36 -11.66 3.00
CA LEU A 151 -1.91 -11.59 3.00
C LEU A 151 -1.44 -12.42 4.19
N GLU A 152 -0.80 -13.55 3.93
CA GLU A 152 -0.45 -14.54 4.94
C GLU A 152 0.91 -15.22 4.65
N PRO A 153 1.55 -15.81 5.66
CA PRO A 153 2.78 -16.57 5.43
C PRO A 153 2.56 -17.69 4.41
N GLY A 154 3.39 -17.71 3.37
CA GLY A 154 3.27 -18.67 2.28
C GLY A 154 2.38 -18.25 1.11
N GLY A 155 1.76 -17.07 1.20
CA GLY A 155 0.96 -16.44 0.16
C GLY A 155 1.46 -15.04 -0.18
N TYR A 156 0.53 -14.14 -0.46
CA TYR A 156 0.82 -12.71 -0.60
C TYR A 156 1.25 -12.10 0.73
N HIS A 157 2.15 -11.14 0.69
CA HIS A 157 2.58 -10.39 1.86
C HIS A 157 3.22 -9.05 1.47
N VAL A 158 3.24 -8.11 2.41
CA VAL A 158 3.99 -6.86 2.28
C VAL A 158 5.37 -7.09 2.87
N MET A 159 6.40 -7.12 2.04
CA MET A 159 7.79 -7.27 2.45
C MET A 159 8.36 -5.94 2.90
N ILE A 160 8.98 -5.91 4.07
CA ILE A 160 9.63 -4.74 4.68
C ILE A 160 11.13 -5.03 4.69
N LEU A 161 11.91 -4.26 3.92
CA LEU A 161 13.31 -4.53 3.64
C LEU A 161 14.23 -3.55 4.38
N ASP A 162 15.33 -4.09 4.85
CA ASP A 162 16.41 -3.31 5.49
C ASP A 162 15.87 -2.40 6.60
N LEU A 163 15.37 -3.02 7.66
CA LEU A 163 14.87 -2.33 8.84
C LEU A 163 15.95 -1.42 9.43
N LYS A 164 15.60 -0.19 9.72
CA LYS A 164 16.48 0.79 10.36
C LYS A 164 16.41 0.73 11.88
N GLN A 165 15.38 0.08 12.41
CA GLN A 165 15.11 -0.07 13.83
C GLN A 165 14.56 -1.48 14.10
N ASP A 166 14.69 -1.95 15.33
CA ASP A 166 14.08 -3.20 15.77
C ASP A 166 12.55 -3.09 15.78
N LEU A 167 11.88 -4.10 15.26
CA LEU A 167 10.44 -4.32 15.42
C LEU A 167 10.26 -5.36 16.52
N THR A 168 9.85 -4.92 17.70
CA THR A 168 9.65 -5.79 18.87
C THR A 168 8.18 -6.11 19.08
N ALA A 169 7.89 -7.34 19.53
CA ALA A 169 6.52 -7.77 19.79
C ALA A 169 5.82 -6.83 20.78
N GLY A 170 4.56 -6.51 20.49
CA GLY A 170 3.73 -5.56 21.25
C GLY A 170 3.81 -4.11 20.74
N GLN A 171 4.72 -3.79 19.81
CA GLN A 171 4.69 -2.50 19.12
C GLN A 171 3.52 -2.47 18.13
N THR A 172 3.04 -1.25 17.84
CA THR A 172 2.07 -1.00 16.78
C THR A 172 2.71 -0.11 15.71
N VAL A 173 2.57 -0.49 14.45
CA VAL A 173 3.11 0.24 13.30
C VAL A 173 1.98 0.52 12.32
N PRO A 174 1.71 1.78 11.97
CA PRO A 174 0.74 2.09 10.93
C PRO A 174 1.27 1.67 9.56
N VAL A 175 0.49 0.90 8.83
CA VAL A 175 0.75 0.48 7.45
C VAL A 175 -0.28 1.16 6.56
N THR A 176 0.18 1.97 5.63
CA THR A 176 -0.67 2.66 4.65
C THR A 176 -0.67 1.89 3.35
N LEU A 177 -1.84 1.53 2.88
CA LEU A 177 -2.08 0.78 1.64
C LEU A 177 -2.69 1.71 0.61
N THR A 178 -2.19 1.64 -0.62
CA THR A 178 -2.73 2.38 -1.77
C THR A 178 -3.26 1.40 -2.80
N PHE A 179 -4.47 1.65 -3.27
CA PHE A 179 -5.18 0.79 -4.19
C PHE A 179 -5.24 1.38 -5.61
N SER A 180 -5.51 0.55 -6.61
CA SER A 180 -5.60 0.94 -8.01
C SER A 180 -6.72 1.95 -8.29
N SER A 181 -7.78 1.93 -7.49
CA SER A 181 -8.84 2.94 -7.50
C SER A 181 -8.39 4.34 -7.05
N GLY A 182 -7.17 4.47 -6.50
CA GLY A 182 -6.68 5.67 -5.84
C GLY A 182 -7.08 5.78 -4.36
N ALA A 183 -7.87 4.84 -3.86
CA ALA A 183 -8.19 4.78 -2.43
C ALA A 183 -6.94 4.49 -1.59
N THR A 184 -6.93 5.02 -0.38
CA THR A 184 -5.85 4.80 0.58
C THR A 184 -6.46 4.40 1.92
N THR A 185 -5.93 3.34 2.53
CA THR A 185 -6.37 2.87 3.85
C THR A 185 -5.15 2.68 4.74
N THR A 186 -5.22 3.14 5.99
CA THR A 186 -4.17 2.90 6.98
C THR A 186 -4.69 1.93 8.03
N VAL A 187 -3.90 0.91 8.34
CA VAL A 187 -4.18 -0.07 9.40
C VAL A 187 -3.05 -0.05 10.41
N ASP A 188 -3.41 -0.08 11.69
CA ASP A 188 -2.47 -0.25 12.78
C ASP A 188 -2.14 -1.73 12.93
N ALA A 189 -0.94 -2.12 12.52
CA ALA A 189 -0.46 -3.49 12.54
C ALA A 189 0.34 -3.75 13.84
N GLU A 190 -0.08 -4.75 14.61
CA GLU A 190 0.63 -5.19 15.80
C GLU A 190 1.87 -6.02 15.42
N VAL A 191 3.01 -5.71 16.02
CA VAL A 191 4.22 -6.53 15.86
C VAL A 191 4.10 -7.78 16.73
N ARG A 192 4.22 -8.96 16.12
CA ARG A 192 4.13 -10.27 16.79
C ARG A 192 5.43 -11.06 16.61
N ALA A 193 5.74 -11.90 17.60
CA ALA A 193 6.80 -12.90 17.47
C ALA A 193 6.43 -13.86 16.32
N GLY A 194 7.37 -14.17 15.45
CA GLY A 194 7.20 -15.08 14.32
C GLY A 194 7.47 -16.53 14.71
#